data_0b2d78a375efe9b1a83e5b55dade0068
#
_entry.id   0b2d78a375efe9b1a83e5b55dade0068
#
_cell.length_a   1.000
_cell.length_b   1.000
_cell.length_c   1.000
_cell.angle_alpha   90.00
_cell.angle_beta   90.00
_cell.angle_gamma   90.00
#
_symmetry.space_group_name_H-M   'P 1'
#
loop_
_entity.id
_entity.type
_entity.pdbx_description
1 polymer ?
#
loop_
_entity_poly.entity_id
_entity_poly.type
_entity_poly.pdbx_seq_one_letter_code
_entity_poly.pdbx_strand_id
1 'polypeptide(L)'
;MIKRDKGFKTYIDPETRTKIHFRKEKNGYGVIIIRSSKVVYANPTATFFIEKLLSGYDSERAAREAVKKFKGVTFEEAKKDFEDVAYKINSLIVGEACPVTYLGIKRLDPLSFETSAPFRVDLALTYECNNRCIHCYSTSPRSKKGELTLKEWKKVIDKLYDVGVPNLLFTGGEPTLSKYLIDLIVYAEKKGIVTGLVTNGRKLSDEAFVKRLADAGLDYVQITLESHMPEIHDKITQAKGSWEETVNGIKNVIRADIYVDVNTTLNKLNINYVEGFVVFLHELGVKNISANRLIYSGKALQVREWLEPSFDEMRNALEDIIEKSHEYGMKFTWYGVTRYCELNPLELGLGLKFCSACSITLAIEPDGAVLPCQSYYHPVGNILKDKWDKIWHSELCESIRKRKYADPLCSKCPYYSSCGGGCPLESQVRPYNIPLELVSIEK
;
A
#
# COMPACT_ATOMS: atom_id res chain seq x y z
N MET A 1 25.97 -2.13 -2.66
CA MET A 1 26.59 -0.84 -3.06
C MET A 1 25.68 0.29 -2.59
N ILE A 2 26.10 1.08 -1.59
CA ILE A 2 25.27 2.14 -0.98
C ILE A 2 25.33 3.36 -1.89
N LYS A 3 24.21 3.73 -2.51
CA LYS A 3 24.09 5.07 -3.14
C LYS A 3 23.83 6.09 -2.02
N ARG A 4 24.74 7.02 -1.85
CA ARG A 4 24.62 8.12 -0.90
C ARG A 4 23.76 9.21 -1.55
N ASP A 5 22.54 9.41 -1.03
CA ASP A 5 21.76 10.61 -1.30
C ASP A 5 21.07 11.14 -0.03
N LYS A 6 20.94 12.43 0.01
CA LYS A 6 20.39 13.37 0.98
C LYS A 6 19.31 12.84 1.96
N GLY A 7 19.69 11.93 2.90
CA GLY A 7 18.79 11.50 3.97
C GLY A 7 17.97 10.23 3.69
N PHE A 8 17.98 9.71 2.45
CA PHE A 8 17.38 8.44 2.08
C PHE A 8 18.46 7.44 1.63
N LYS A 9 18.41 6.23 2.15
CA LYS A 9 19.36 5.15 1.83
C LYS A 9 18.59 3.88 1.54
N THR A 10 19.00 3.17 0.50
CA THR A 10 18.51 1.83 0.21
C THR A 10 19.64 0.82 0.44
N TYR A 11 19.33 -0.21 1.16
CA TYR A 11 20.20 -1.37 1.37
C TYR A 11 19.49 -2.61 0.85
N ILE A 12 20.23 -3.48 0.16
CA ILE A 12 19.72 -4.78 -0.30
C ILE A 12 20.54 -5.83 0.43
N ASP A 13 19.87 -6.61 1.25
CA ASP A 13 20.50 -7.71 1.96
C ASP A 13 21.04 -8.74 0.95
N PRO A 14 22.33 -9.12 1.04
CA PRO A 14 22.95 -9.97 0.02
C PRO A 14 22.45 -11.42 0.04
N GLU A 15 22.00 -11.91 1.19
CA GLU A 15 21.54 -13.30 1.35
C GLU A 15 20.08 -13.45 1.00
N THR A 16 19.23 -12.60 1.61
CA THR A 16 17.77 -12.68 1.45
C THR A 16 17.21 -11.83 0.30
N ARG A 17 18.04 -11.00 -0.33
CA ARG A 17 17.65 -9.99 -1.34
C ARG A 17 16.61 -9.00 -0.82
N THR A 18 16.42 -8.93 0.50
CA THR A 18 15.47 -8.02 1.14
C THR A 18 15.88 -6.58 0.92
N LYS A 19 14.98 -5.78 0.37
CA LYS A 19 15.15 -4.33 0.22
C LYS A 19 14.78 -3.64 1.53
N ILE A 20 15.71 -2.85 2.06
CA ILE A 20 15.58 -2.07 3.28
C ILE A 20 15.79 -0.62 2.92
N HIS A 21 14.84 0.20 3.29
CA HIS A 21 14.90 1.64 3.05
C HIS A 21 14.98 2.36 4.39
N PHE A 22 15.86 3.32 4.46
CA PHE A 22 16.04 4.17 5.63
C PHE A 22 15.90 5.63 5.23
N ARG A 23 15.00 6.35 5.91
CA ARG A 23 14.76 7.77 5.73
C ARG A 23 14.90 8.50 7.06
N LYS A 24 15.69 9.57 7.07
CA LYS A 24 15.83 10.45 8.21
C LYS A 24 14.90 11.65 8.05
N GLU A 25 14.03 11.84 9.00
CA GLU A 25 13.05 12.92 9.02
C GLU A 25 13.68 14.23 9.55
N LYS A 26 13.04 15.37 9.24
CA LYS A 26 13.53 16.72 9.63
C LYS A 26 13.67 16.90 11.14
N ASN A 27 12.85 16.20 11.93
CA ASN A 27 12.88 16.22 13.41
C ASN A 27 13.98 15.33 14.03
N GLY A 28 14.84 14.71 13.22
CA GLY A 28 15.92 13.83 13.64
C GLY A 28 15.54 12.37 13.89
N TYR A 29 14.26 12.04 13.79
CA TYR A 29 13.79 10.65 13.82
C TYR A 29 14.12 9.93 12.51
N GLY A 30 14.17 8.59 12.57
CA GLY A 30 14.36 7.74 11.41
C GLY A 30 13.13 6.89 11.11
N VAL A 31 12.95 6.58 9.85
CA VAL A 31 11.95 5.61 9.40
C VAL A 31 12.69 4.51 8.63
N ILE A 32 12.50 3.26 9.09
CA ILE A 32 13.02 2.07 8.41
C ILE A 32 11.84 1.34 7.81
N ILE A 33 11.97 0.97 6.54
CA ILE A 33 10.94 0.24 5.82
C ILE A 33 11.59 -1.03 5.26
N ILE A 34 11.09 -2.18 5.69
CA ILE A 34 11.61 -3.50 5.32
C ILE A 34 10.55 -4.22 4.48
N ARG A 35 10.90 -4.63 3.28
CA ARG A 35 10.00 -5.31 2.32
C ARG A 35 8.69 -4.56 2.06
N SER A 36 8.71 -3.22 2.15
CA SER A 36 7.53 -2.34 2.00
C SER A 36 6.35 -2.62 2.95
N SER A 37 6.47 -3.57 3.86
CA SER A 37 5.39 -4.03 4.76
C SER A 37 5.64 -3.76 6.23
N LYS A 38 6.90 -3.72 6.66
CA LYS A 38 7.27 -3.42 8.05
C LYS A 38 7.84 -2.01 8.12
N VAL A 39 7.17 -1.12 8.85
CA VAL A 39 7.60 0.28 9.07
C VAL A 39 7.94 0.43 10.54
N VAL A 40 9.16 0.86 10.82
CA VAL A 40 9.66 1.09 12.17
C VAL A 40 10.15 2.54 12.30
N TYR A 41 9.68 3.24 13.32
CA TYR A 41 10.14 4.57 13.68
C TYR A 41 11.25 4.48 14.72
N ALA A 42 12.35 5.15 14.47
CA ALA A 42 13.51 5.20 15.35
C ALA A 42 13.66 6.59 15.96
N ASN A 43 13.88 6.66 17.27
CA ASN A 43 14.23 7.92 17.93
C ASN A 43 15.59 8.44 17.44
N PRO A 44 16.01 9.69 17.76
CA PRO A 44 17.25 10.25 17.24
C PRO A 44 18.52 9.45 17.54
N THR A 45 18.59 8.77 18.70
CA THR A 45 19.73 7.91 19.07
C THR A 45 19.76 6.63 18.23
N ALA A 46 18.63 5.91 18.16
CA ALA A 46 18.51 4.73 17.33
C ALA A 46 18.72 5.07 15.84
N THR A 47 18.21 6.22 15.38
CA THR A 47 18.44 6.75 14.03
C THR A 47 19.93 6.89 13.71
N PHE A 48 20.70 7.42 14.65
CA PHE A 48 22.16 7.54 14.51
C PHE A 48 22.81 6.16 14.36
N PHE A 49 22.47 5.20 15.21
CA PHE A 49 23.04 3.86 15.14
C PHE A 49 22.65 3.09 13.87
N ILE A 50 21.40 3.22 13.42
CA ILE A 50 20.95 2.64 12.15
C ILE A 50 21.72 3.23 10.98
N GLU A 51 21.97 4.54 10.98
CA GLU A 51 22.79 5.20 9.96
C GLU A 51 24.21 4.62 9.90
N LYS A 52 24.80 4.33 11.08
CA LYS A 52 26.14 3.69 11.18
C LYS A 52 26.10 2.24 10.74
N LEU A 53 25.11 1.45 11.20
CA LEU A 53 24.92 0.06 10.81
C LEU A 53 24.80 -0.10 9.28
N LEU A 54 23.91 0.65 8.66
CA LEU A 54 23.73 0.65 7.20
C LEU A 54 24.92 1.23 6.43
N SER A 55 25.87 1.87 7.11
CA SER A 55 27.14 2.35 6.55
C SER A 55 28.32 1.39 6.79
N GLY A 56 28.05 0.19 7.36
CA GLY A 56 29.06 -0.85 7.58
C GLY A 56 29.99 -0.60 8.76
N TYR A 57 29.53 0.18 9.77
CA TYR A 57 30.30 0.35 11.02
C TYR A 57 30.14 -0.87 11.91
N ASP A 58 31.21 -1.28 12.57
CA ASP A 58 31.17 -2.20 13.70
C ASP A 58 30.75 -1.46 14.98
N SER A 59 30.52 -2.22 16.06
CA SER A 59 30.05 -1.68 17.35
C SER A 59 31.07 -0.72 17.99
N GLU A 60 32.37 -1.00 17.87
CA GLU A 60 33.41 -0.14 18.46
C GLU A 60 33.49 1.20 17.74
N ARG A 61 33.50 1.19 16.41
CA ARG A 61 33.56 2.41 15.61
C ARG A 61 32.32 3.26 15.81
N ALA A 62 31.15 2.62 15.87
CA ALA A 62 29.87 3.31 16.12
C ALA A 62 29.82 3.93 17.51
N ALA A 63 30.31 3.21 18.54
CA ALA A 63 30.39 3.70 19.91
C ALA A 63 31.30 4.92 20.05
N ARG A 64 32.50 4.91 19.44
CA ARG A 64 33.41 6.05 19.44
C ARG A 64 32.79 7.32 18.83
N GLU A 65 32.02 7.17 17.78
CA GLU A 65 31.30 8.29 17.14
C GLU A 65 30.12 8.76 18.01
N ALA A 66 29.44 7.84 18.70
CA ALA A 66 28.32 8.17 19.59
C ALA A 66 28.79 9.00 20.80
N VAL A 67 29.89 8.62 21.45
CA VAL A 67 30.48 9.36 22.59
C VAL A 67 30.85 10.79 22.20
N LYS A 68 31.35 11.00 20.97
CA LYS A 68 31.64 12.36 20.47
C LYS A 68 30.38 13.19 20.25
N LYS A 69 29.27 12.55 19.92
CA LYS A 69 28.02 13.22 19.52
C LYS A 69 27.05 13.44 20.67
N PHE A 70 26.93 12.49 21.59
CA PHE A 70 25.96 12.51 22.67
C PHE A 70 26.66 12.77 24.00
N LYS A 71 26.23 13.80 24.75
CA LYS A 71 26.81 14.13 26.06
C LYS A 71 26.35 13.11 27.12
N GLY A 72 27.27 12.69 27.96
CA GLY A 72 26.98 11.82 29.12
C GLY A 72 26.80 10.34 28.81
N VAL A 73 27.12 9.92 27.58
CA VAL A 73 27.10 8.49 27.17
C VAL A 73 28.51 7.93 27.28
N THR A 74 28.67 6.81 27.96
CA THR A 74 29.93 6.06 28.03
C THR A 74 30.12 5.20 26.75
N PHE A 75 31.36 4.79 26.50
CA PHE A 75 31.70 3.93 25.38
C PHE A 75 30.96 2.59 25.45
N GLU A 76 30.90 1.96 26.62
CA GLU A 76 30.25 0.67 26.82
C GLU A 76 28.74 0.74 26.62
N GLU A 77 28.08 1.80 27.14
CA GLU A 77 26.65 2.05 26.87
C GLU A 77 26.38 2.23 25.39
N ALA A 78 27.16 3.06 24.70
CA ALA A 78 26.99 3.29 23.27
C ALA A 78 27.22 2.03 22.43
N LYS A 79 28.17 1.17 22.84
CA LYS A 79 28.44 -0.12 22.17
C LYS A 79 27.24 -1.06 22.33
N LYS A 80 26.74 -1.21 23.56
CA LYS A 80 25.58 -2.03 23.87
C LYS A 80 24.32 -1.56 23.12
N ASP A 81 24.08 -0.26 23.06
CA ASP A 81 22.94 0.33 22.35
C ASP A 81 23.03 0.05 20.83
N PHE A 82 24.22 0.14 20.24
CA PHE A 82 24.42 -0.20 18.83
C PHE A 82 24.13 -1.68 18.56
N GLU A 83 24.64 -2.57 19.42
CA GLU A 83 24.43 -4.03 19.30
C GLU A 83 22.94 -4.40 19.44
N ASP A 84 22.20 -3.74 20.36
CA ASP A 84 20.75 -3.91 20.52
C ASP A 84 19.98 -3.46 19.27
N VAL A 85 20.34 -2.30 18.70
CA VAL A 85 19.74 -1.80 17.46
C VAL A 85 20.05 -2.75 16.30
N ALA A 86 21.28 -3.23 16.15
CA ALA A 86 21.68 -4.17 15.11
C ALA A 86 20.91 -5.50 15.22
N TYR A 87 20.80 -6.05 16.45
CA TYR A 87 20.01 -7.24 16.70
C TYR A 87 18.55 -7.08 16.30
N LYS A 88 17.91 -5.97 16.70
CA LYS A 88 16.49 -5.68 16.36
C LYS A 88 16.28 -5.57 14.85
N ILE A 89 17.17 -4.88 14.16
CA ILE A 89 17.06 -4.72 12.69
C ILE A 89 17.24 -6.09 12.00
N ASN A 90 18.25 -6.86 12.38
CA ASN A 90 18.48 -8.20 11.80
C ASN A 90 17.29 -9.12 12.04
N SER A 91 16.73 -9.16 13.26
CA SER A 91 15.55 -9.97 13.58
C SER A 91 14.32 -9.58 12.77
N LEU A 92 14.17 -8.28 12.44
CA LEU A 92 13.09 -7.80 11.55
C LEU A 92 13.31 -8.23 10.09
N ILE A 93 14.56 -8.30 9.62
CA ILE A 93 14.91 -8.73 8.26
C ILE A 93 14.63 -10.22 8.09
N VAL A 94 15.08 -11.04 9.02
CA VAL A 94 14.89 -12.51 9.01
C VAL A 94 13.41 -12.85 9.22
N GLY A 95 12.70 -12.07 10.03
CA GLY A 95 11.25 -12.22 10.22
C GLY A 95 10.87 -13.25 11.29
N GLU A 96 11.82 -13.70 12.10
CA GLU A 96 11.64 -14.76 13.11
C GLU A 96 10.99 -14.29 14.41
N ALA A 97 10.98 -12.96 14.68
CA ALA A 97 10.48 -12.44 15.94
C ALA A 97 9.31 -11.47 15.77
N CYS A 98 8.31 -11.55 16.64
CA CYS A 98 7.27 -10.55 16.75
C CYS A 98 7.87 -9.21 17.25
N PRO A 99 7.76 -8.10 16.51
CA PRO A 99 8.39 -6.83 16.88
C PRO A 99 7.95 -6.32 18.26
N VAL A 100 6.69 -6.53 18.62
CA VAL A 100 6.13 -6.04 19.90
C VAL A 100 6.54 -6.94 21.07
N THR A 101 6.36 -8.24 20.91
CA THR A 101 6.52 -9.20 22.03
C THR A 101 8.00 -9.48 22.32
N TYR A 102 8.82 -9.69 21.29
CA TYR A 102 10.23 -10.10 21.47
C TYR A 102 11.23 -8.97 21.37
N LEU A 103 10.93 -7.91 20.58
CA LEU A 103 11.86 -6.81 20.36
C LEU A 103 11.51 -5.57 21.18
N GLY A 104 10.39 -5.57 21.92
CA GLY A 104 9.96 -4.44 22.74
C GLY A 104 9.64 -3.18 21.94
N ILE A 105 9.33 -3.32 20.64
CA ILE A 105 8.97 -2.19 19.79
C ILE A 105 7.52 -1.81 20.06
N LYS A 106 7.32 -0.58 20.54
CA LYS A 106 5.97 -0.06 20.85
C LYS A 106 5.17 0.18 19.57
N ARG A 107 3.91 -0.17 19.57
CA ARG A 107 2.96 0.26 18.54
C ARG A 107 2.68 1.74 18.72
N LEU A 108 2.63 2.46 17.60
CA LEU A 108 2.18 3.85 17.55
C LEU A 108 0.77 3.90 16.99
N ASP A 109 0.00 4.90 17.42
CA ASP A 109 -1.29 5.18 16.79
C ASP A 109 -1.10 5.55 15.33
N PRO A 110 -2.02 5.13 14.46
CA PRO A 110 -1.97 5.51 13.06
C PRO A 110 -1.87 7.03 12.88
N LEU A 111 -0.96 7.47 12.01
CA LEU A 111 -0.74 8.88 11.69
C LEU A 111 -0.27 9.77 12.85
N SER A 112 0.13 9.20 13.99
CA SER A 112 0.70 9.96 15.12
C SER A 112 2.11 10.48 14.82
N PHE A 113 2.73 10.03 13.73
CA PHE A 113 4.08 10.39 13.33
C PHE A 113 4.08 11.16 12.01
N GLU A 114 4.61 12.38 12.02
CA GLU A 114 4.77 13.18 10.80
C GLU A 114 5.91 12.63 9.94
N THR A 115 5.64 12.42 8.66
CA THR A 115 6.63 11.98 7.68
C THR A 115 6.80 13.01 6.58
N SER A 116 8.00 13.05 5.98
CA SER A 116 8.33 13.99 4.89
C SER A 116 7.87 13.53 3.51
N ALA A 117 7.47 12.26 3.39
CA ALA A 117 6.98 11.65 2.15
C ALA A 117 6.16 10.38 2.45
N PRO A 118 5.33 9.92 1.51
CA PRO A 118 4.56 8.68 1.66
C PRO A 118 5.47 7.45 1.63
N PHE A 119 4.93 6.30 2.00
CA PHE A 119 5.61 5.01 1.91
C PHE A 119 5.36 4.30 0.58
N ARG A 120 4.32 4.69 -0.14
CA ARG A 120 3.98 4.18 -1.47
C ARG A 120 3.41 5.30 -2.34
N VAL A 121 3.77 5.26 -3.62
CA VAL A 121 3.13 6.10 -4.64
C VAL A 121 2.59 5.22 -5.76
N ASP A 122 1.31 5.39 -6.05
CA ASP A 122 0.61 4.69 -7.11
C ASP A 122 0.78 5.49 -8.41
N LEU A 123 1.34 4.87 -9.46
CA LEU A 123 1.62 5.49 -10.75
C LEU A 123 0.60 4.99 -11.77
N ALA A 124 -0.40 5.81 -12.10
CA ALA A 124 -1.33 5.53 -13.18
C ALA A 124 -0.64 5.79 -14.53
N LEU A 125 -0.10 4.75 -15.17
CA LEU A 125 0.67 4.89 -16.40
C LEU A 125 -0.19 5.31 -17.60
N THR A 126 -1.45 4.89 -17.61
CA THR A 126 -2.46 5.20 -18.62
C THR A 126 -3.85 4.94 -18.03
N TYR A 127 -4.86 5.53 -18.63
CA TYR A 127 -6.26 5.17 -18.33
C TYR A 127 -6.89 4.31 -19.43
N GLU A 128 -6.14 3.91 -20.44
CA GLU A 128 -6.55 2.83 -21.35
C GLU A 128 -6.74 1.54 -20.56
N CYS A 129 -7.78 0.76 -20.91
CA CYS A 129 -8.08 -0.51 -20.26
C CYS A 129 -8.77 -1.45 -21.25
N ASN A 130 -8.44 -2.72 -21.18
CA ASN A 130 -9.10 -3.77 -21.96
C ASN A 130 -10.33 -4.39 -21.27
N ASN A 131 -10.68 -3.89 -20.05
CA ASN A 131 -11.95 -4.13 -19.35
C ASN A 131 -12.81 -2.86 -19.31
N ARG A 132 -14.11 -3.03 -18.97
CA ARG A 132 -15.09 -1.94 -18.78
C ARG A 132 -15.89 -2.11 -17.49
N CYS A 133 -15.21 -2.53 -16.42
CA CYS A 133 -15.83 -2.92 -15.14
C CYS A 133 -16.95 -1.97 -14.71
N ILE A 134 -18.06 -2.57 -14.25
CA ILE A 134 -19.27 -1.82 -13.85
C ILE A 134 -19.00 -0.89 -12.65
N HIS A 135 -18.07 -1.28 -11.76
CA HIS A 135 -17.69 -0.55 -10.53
C HIS A 135 -16.35 0.18 -10.64
N CYS A 136 -15.87 0.46 -11.86
CA CYS A 136 -14.56 1.07 -12.05
C CYS A 136 -14.47 2.46 -11.40
N TYR A 137 -13.62 2.60 -10.39
CA TYR A 137 -13.41 3.86 -9.69
C TYR A 137 -12.69 4.91 -10.55
N SER A 138 -11.89 4.48 -11.54
CA SER A 138 -11.15 5.37 -12.43
C SER A 138 -11.92 5.78 -13.68
N THR A 139 -13.11 5.22 -13.91
CA THR A 139 -13.91 5.42 -15.12
C THR A 139 -13.15 5.04 -16.41
N SER A 140 -12.30 4.02 -16.31
CA SER A 140 -11.57 3.48 -17.47
C SER A 140 -12.48 2.57 -18.33
N PRO A 141 -12.18 2.41 -19.63
CA PRO A 141 -11.12 3.09 -20.37
C PRO A 141 -11.47 4.54 -20.68
N ARG A 142 -10.48 5.41 -20.61
CA ARG A 142 -10.56 6.81 -21.04
C ARG A 142 -9.19 7.29 -21.48
N SER A 143 -9.12 8.22 -22.41
CA SER A 143 -7.86 8.87 -22.77
C SER A 143 -7.62 10.09 -21.87
N LYS A 144 -6.35 10.38 -21.61
CA LYS A 144 -5.94 11.62 -20.94
C LYS A 144 -4.94 12.36 -21.84
N LYS A 145 -5.22 13.64 -22.14
CA LYS A 145 -4.30 14.46 -22.91
C LYS A 145 -3.03 14.74 -22.11
N GLY A 146 -1.87 14.74 -22.78
CA GLY A 146 -0.59 15.09 -22.15
C GLY A 146 0.00 13.98 -21.31
N GLU A 147 -0.24 12.72 -21.67
CA GLU A 147 0.43 11.59 -21.02
C GLU A 147 1.95 11.71 -21.09
N LEU A 148 2.62 11.41 -19.96
CA LEU A 148 4.05 11.53 -19.81
C LEU A 148 4.81 10.55 -20.72
N THR A 149 5.91 11.04 -21.28
CA THR A 149 6.88 10.23 -22.01
C THR A 149 7.71 9.36 -21.05
N LEU A 150 8.39 8.33 -21.57
CA LEU A 150 9.32 7.51 -20.77
C LEU A 150 10.37 8.37 -20.03
N LYS A 151 10.88 9.42 -20.67
CA LYS A 151 11.87 10.32 -20.07
C LYS A 151 11.28 11.10 -18.89
N GLU A 152 10.04 11.53 -19.00
CA GLU A 152 9.33 12.24 -17.92
C GLU A 152 8.98 11.31 -16.77
N TRP A 153 8.50 10.09 -17.06
CA TRP A 153 8.28 9.08 -16.04
C TRP A 153 9.56 8.73 -15.25
N LYS A 154 10.70 8.64 -15.92
CA LYS A 154 12.00 8.46 -15.23
C LYS A 154 12.33 9.63 -14.30
N LYS A 155 12.03 10.88 -14.70
CA LYS A 155 12.17 12.05 -13.81
C LYS A 155 11.20 12.00 -12.64
N VAL A 156 9.99 11.49 -12.83
CA VAL A 156 9.03 11.24 -11.73
C VAL A 156 9.63 10.27 -10.72
N ILE A 157 10.15 9.13 -11.19
CA ILE A 157 10.81 8.13 -10.33
C ILE A 157 12.01 8.73 -9.60
N ASP A 158 12.86 9.53 -10.29
CA ASP A 158 13.98 10.22 -9.66
C ASP A 158 13.53 11.11 -8.51
N LYS A 159 12.51 11.95 -8.75
CA LYS A 159 12.00 12.86 -7.72
C LYS A 159 11.39 12.12 -6.53
N LEU A 160 10.67 11.03 -6.78
CA LEU A 160 10.10 10.20 -5.71
C LEU A 160 11.21 9.51 -4.89
N TYR A 161 12.25 9.03 -5.55
CA TYR A 161 13.42 8.47 -4.88
C TYR A 161 14.13 9.51 -4.01
N ASP A 162 14.35 10.72 -4.54
CA ASP A 162 15.05 11.81 -3.85
C ASP A 162 14.31 12.28 -2.59
N VAL A 163 12.98 12.21 -2.59
CA VAL A 163 12.17 12.52 -1.38
C VAL A 163 11.97 11.33 -0.44
N GLY A 164 12.49 10.14 -0.84
CA GLY A 164 12.53 8.98 0.02
C GLY A 164 11.31 8.07 -0.05
N VAL A 165 10.68 7.94 -1.20
CA VAL A 165 9.59 6.96 -1.45
C VAL A 165 10.20 5.59 -1.75
N PRO A 166 9.92 4.57 -0.92
CA PRO A 166 10.52 3.24 -1.06
C PRO A 166 9.77 2.29 -2.00
N ASN A 167 8.51 2.57 -2.32
CA ASN A 167 7.64 1.66 -3.07
C ASN A 167 6.85 2.41 -4.15
N LEU A 168 6.87 1.89 -5.35
CA LEU A 168 6.06 2.35 -6.49
C LEU A 168 5.11 1.25 -6.93
N LEU A 169 3.84 1.60 -7.09
CA LEU A 169 2.79 0.69 -7.54
C LEU A 169 2.29 1.12 -8.91
N PHE A 170 2.60 0.37 -9.94
CA PHE A 170 2.12 0.63 -11.29
C PHE A 170 0.65 0.24 -11.42
N THR A 171 -0.18 1.19 -11.84
CA THR A 171 -1.63 1.07 -11.94
C THR A 171 -2.16 1.96 -13.08
N GLY A 172 -3.45 2.26 -13.07
CA GLY A 172 -4.13 3.14 -14.03
C GLY A 172 -5.52 2.62 -14.40
N GLY A 173 -5.79 2.54 -15.71
CA GLY A 173 -6.80 1.66 -16.27
C GLY A 173 -6.26 0.23 -16.26
N GLU A 174 -5.39 -0.09 -17.24
CA GLU A 174 -4.62 -1.32 -17.23
C GLU A 174 -3.13 -1.00 -17.53
N PRO A 175 -2.24 -1.08 -16.53
CA PRO A 175 -0.85 -0.68 -16.69
C PRO A 175 -0.06 -1.54 -17.67
N THR A 176 -0.45 -2.79 -17.91
CA THR A 176 0.22 -3.67 -18.87
C THR A 176 0.01 -3.24 -20.32
N LEU A 177 -0.94 -2.34 -20.60
CA LEU A 177 -1.10 -1.73 -21.91
C LEU A 177 -0.08 -0.61 -22.16
N SER A 178 0.54 -0.06 -21.12
CA SER A 178 1.59 0.94 -21.28
C SER A 178 2.86 0.31 -21.85
N LYS A 179 3.35 0.87 -22.95
CA LYS A 179 4.61 0.45 -23.58
C LYS A 179 5.85 0.73 -22.72
N TYR A 180 5.71 1.52 -21.66
CA TYR A 180 6.80 1.94 -20.79
C TYR A 180 6.94 1.08 -19.52
N LEU A 181 5.98 0.22 -19.21
CA LEU A 181 5.91 -0.52 -17.94
C LEU A 181 7.24 -1.24 -17.60
N ILE A 182 7.74 -2.06 -18.50
CA ILE A 182 8.98 -2.85 -18.27
C ILE A 182 10.18 -1.94 -18.08
N ASP A 183 10.34 -0.92 -18.92
CA ASP A 183 11.46 0.04 -18.81
C ASP A 183 11.44 0.79 -17.47
N LEU A 184 10.25 1.09 -16.93
CA LEU A 184 10.09 1.78 -15.65
C LEU A 184 10.36 0.85 -14.46
N ILE A 185 9.98 -0.43 -14.54
CA ILE A 185 10.33 -1.45 -13.55
C ILE A 185 11.86 -1.58 -13.48
N VAL A 186 12.52 -1.80 -14.62
CA VAL A 186 14.00 -1.87 -14.69
C VAL A 186 14.67 -0.61 -14.12
N TYR A 187 14.09 0.57 -14.41
CA TYR A 187 14.64 1.82 -13.92
C TYR A 187 14.50 1.98 -12.40
N ALA A 188 13.35 1.59 -11.83
CA ALA A 188 13.11 1.61 -10.39
C ALA A 188 13.96 0.56 -9.66
N GLU A 189 14.09 -0.65 -10.22
CA GLU A 189 14.94 -1.72 -9.67
C GLU A 189 16.41 -1.29 -9.55
N LYS A 190 16.95 -0.62 -10.57
CA LYS A 190 18.32 -0.06 -10.52
C LYS A 190 18.55 0.95 -9.39
N LYS A 191 17.48 1.54 -8.85
CA LYS A 191 17.52 2.43 -7.69
C LYS A 191 17.28 1.67 -6.36
N GLY A 192 16.90 0.40 -6.43
CA GLY A 192 16.51 -0.41 -5.27
C GLY A 192 15.13 -0.07 -4.73
N ILE A 193 14.27 0.56 -5.53
CA ILE A 193 12.87 0.82 -5.16
C ILE A 193 12.09 -0.49 -5.29
N VAL A 194 11.18 -0.76 -4.36
CA VAL A 194 10.24 -1.88 -4.49
C VAL A 194 9.18 -1.53 -5.51
N THR A 195 8.89 -2.45 -6.42
CA THR A 195 7.90 -2.25 -7.48
C THR A 195 6.77 -3.26 -7.40
N GLY A 196 5.54 -2.75 -7.48
CA GLY A 196 4.32 -3.55 -7.58
C GLY A 196 3.54 -3.25 -8.83
N LEU A 197 2.69 -4.18 -9.22
CA LEU A 197 1.78 -4.07 -10.36
C LEU A 197 0.35 -4.39 -9.90
N VAL A 198 -0.60 -3.47 -10.11
CA VAL A 198 -2.04 -3.74 -9.97
C VAL A 198 -2.63 -3.87 -11.36
N THR A 199 -3.16 -5.04 -11.68
CA THR A 199 -3.59 -5.39 -13.03
C THR A 199 -4.85 -6.24 -13.02
N ASN A 200 -5.62 -6.20 -14.10
CA ASN A 200 -6.69 -7.16 -14.34
C ASN A 200 -6.19 -8.56 -14.75
N GLY A 201 -4.88 -8.73 -14.90
CA GLY A 201 -4.23 -10.02 -15.14
C GLY A 201 -4.33 -10.57 -16.57
N ARG A 202 -5.14 -10.00 -17.44
CA ARG A 202 -5.42 -10.57 -18.78
C ARG A 202 -4.15 -10.72 -19.63
N LYS A 203 -3.30 -9.69 -19.68
CA LYS A 203 -2.04 -9.77 -20.45
C LYS A 203 -1.01 -10.70 -19.83
N LEU A 204 -1.17 -11.06 -18.56
CA LEU A 204 -0.31 -12.05 -17.89
C LEU A 204 -0.60 -13.49 -18.35
N SER A 205 -1.66 -13.72 -19.15
CA SER A 205 -1.86 -14.99 -19.84
C SER A 205 -0.75 -15.29 -20.87
N ASP A 206 -0.03 -14.27 -21.34
CA ASP A 206 1.22 -14.40 -22.11
C ASP A 206 2.39 -14.69 -21.16
N GLU A 207 2.85 -15.95 -21.14
CA GLU A 207 3.96 -16.41 -20.30
C GLU A 207 5.27 -15.66 -20.61
N ALA A 208 5.53 -15.33 -21.87
CA ALA A 208 6.71 -14.58 -22.26
C ALA A 208 6.67 -13.14 -21.71
N PHE A 209 5.48 -12.55 -21.61
CA PHE A 209 5.33 -11.24 -20.97
C PHE A 209 5.59 -11.31 -19.46
N VAL A 210 5.09 -12.35 -18.76
CA VAL A 210 5.36 -12.56 -17.33
C VAL A 210 6.84 -12.76 -17.07
N LYS A 211 7.52 -13.57 -17.91
CA LYS A 211 8.97 -13.75 -17.82
C LYS A 211 9.72 -12.41 -17.93
N ARG A 212 9.33 -11.54 -18.86
CA ARG A 212 9.95 -10.21 -19.00
C ARG A 212 9.73 -9.33 -17.76
N LEU A 213 8.58 -9.44 -17.08
CA LEU A 213 8.31 -8.73 -15.83
C LEU A 213 9.22 -9.24 -14.69
N ALA A 214 9.40 -10.56 -14.58
CA ALA A 214 10.31 -11.18 -13.62
C ALA A 214 11.77 -10.76 -13.88
N ASP A 215 12.23 -10.86 -15.13
CA ASP A 215 13.58 -10.46 -15.55
C ASP A 215 13.84 -8.96 -15.32
N ALA A 216 12.80 -8.12 -15.37
CA ALA A 216 12.87 -6.69 -15.07
C ALA A 216 13.00 -6.38 -13.57
N GLY A 217 12.74 -7.36 -12.67
CA GLY A 217 12.82 -7.23 -11.22
C GLY A 217 11.53 -6.75 -10.56
N LEU A 218 10.36 -7.11 -11.12
CA LEU A 218 9.08 -6.83 -10.48
C LEU A 218 8.96 -7.62 -9.18
N ASP A 219 8.72 -6.93 -8.04
CA ASP A 219 8.69 -7.56 -6.73
C ASP A 219 7.37 -8.26 -6.43
N TYR A 220 6.22 -7.69 -6.83
CA TYR A 220 4.91 -8.28 -6.57
C TYR A 220 3.84 -7.86 -7.56
N VAL A 221 2.80 -8.68 -7.68
CA VAL A 221 1.62 -8.41 -8.51
C VAL A 221 0.36 -8.57 -7.69
N GLN A 222 -0.55 -7.60 -7.78
CA GLN A 222 -1.93 -7.75 -7.34
C GLN A 222 -2.82 -7.92 -8.58
N ILE A 223 -3.49 -9.07 -8.67
CA ILE A 223 -4.37 -9.40 -9.79
C ILE A 223 -5.81 -9.33 -9.32
N THR A 224 -6.66 -8.60 -10.06
CA THR A 224 -8.08 -8.53 -9.77
C THR A 224 -8.82 -9.67 -10.44
N LEU A 225 -9.40 -10.58 -9.63
CA LEU A 225 -10.34 -11.62 -10.05
C LEU A 225 -11.64 -11.45 -9.28
N GLU A 226 -12.73 -11.13 -9.96
CA GLU A 226 -13.99 -10.75 -9.31
C GLU A 226 -14.84 -11.95 -8.86
N SER A 227 -14.61 -13.14 -9.41
CA SER A 227 -15.29 -14.41 -9.04
C SER A 227 -14.53 -15.60 -9.58
N HIS A 228 -14.72 -16.77 -8.95
CA HIS A 228 -14.29 -18.06 -9.52
C HIS A 228 -15.21 -18.53 -10.67
N MET A 229 -16.40 -17.93 -10.79
CA MET A 229 -17.36 -18.24 -11.83
C MET A 229 -17.14 -17.32 -13.04
N PRO A 230 -16.87 -17.89 -14.25
CA PRO A 230 -16.58 -17.11 -15.45
C PRO A 230 -17.66 -16.08 -15.79
N GLU A 231 -18.92 -16.48 -15.69
CA GLU A 231 -20.06 -15.65 -16.04
C GLU A 231 -20.23 -14.44 -15.09
N ILE A 232 -19.91 -14.59 -13.81
CA ILE A 232 -19.96 -13.49 -12.83
C ILE A 232 -18.78 -12.54 -13.07
N HIS A 233 -17.57 -13.07 -13.23
CA HIS A 233 -16.39 -12.26 -13.49
C HIS A 233 -16.56 -11.45 -14.77
N ASP A 234 -16.92 -12.09 -15.89
CA ASP A 234 -17.08 -11.42 -17.19
C ASP A 234 -18.22 -10.38 -17.16
N LYS A 235 -19.29 -10.66 -16.40
CA LYS A 235 -20.39 -9.70 -16.17
C LYS A 235 -19.90 -8.47 -15.42
N ILE A 236 -19.08 -8.63 -14.39
CA ILE A 236 -18.53 -7.50 -13.59
C ILE A 236 -17.51 -6.72 -14.42
N THR A 237 -16.62 -7.39 -15.13
CA THR A 237 -15.56 -6.77 -15.92
C THR A 237 -16.06 -6.21 -17.25
N GLN A 238 -17.27 -6.60 -17.69
CA GLN A 238 -17.86 -6.26 -18.99
C GLN A 238 -16.92 -6.63 -20.15
N ALA A 239 -16.24 -7.78 -20.04
CA ALA A 239 -15.29 -8.28 -21.02
C ALA A 239 -15.37 -9.81 -21.10
N LYS A 240 -16.01 -10.32 -22.15
CA LYS A 240 -16.16 -11.76 -22.39
C LYS A 240 -14.79 -12.44 -22.52
N GLY A 241 -14.59 -13.55 -21.82
CA GLY A 241 -13.34 -14.33 -21.80
C GLY A 241 -12.26 -13.72 -20.87
N SER A 242 -12.54 -12.62 -20.19
CA SER A 242 -11.57 -12.01 -19.28
C SER A 242 -11.23 -12.92 -18.10
N TRP A 243 -12.18 -13.75 -17.66
CA TRP A 243 -11.95 -14.72 -16.60
C TRP A 243 -10.83 -15.72 -16.96
N GLU A 244 -10.93 -16.33 -18.13
CA GLU A 244 -9.95 -17.33 -18.60
C GLU A 244 -8.54 -16.71 -18.72
N GLU A 245 -8.44 -15.52 -19.32
CA GLU A 245 -7.18 -14.80 -19.45
C GLU A 245 -6.59 -14.45 -18.08
N THR A 246 -7.43 -13.95 -17.15
CA THR A 246 -6.99 -13.59 -15.81
C THR A 246 -6.51 -14.80 -15.00
N VAL A 247 -7.26 -15.92 -15.04
CA VAL A 247 -6.87 -17.16 -14.36
C VAL A 247 -5.57 -17.73 -14.92
N ASN A 248 -5.39 -17.73 -16.25
CA ASN A 248 -4.12 -18.12 -16.85
C ASN A 248 -2.99 -17.18 -16.46
N GLY A 249 -3.26 -15.88 -16.33
CA GLY A 249 -2.31 -14.90 -15.82
C GLY A 249 -1.87 -15.20 -14.38
N ILE A 250 -2.79 -15.55 -13.48
CA ILE A 250 -2.47 -15.96 -12.11
C ILE A 250 -1.54 -17.18 -12.12
N LYS A 251 -1.86 -18.23 -12.90
CA LYS A 251 -1.04 -19.44 -13.02
C LYS A 251 0.38 -19.11 -13.50
N ASN A 252 0.52 -18.25 -14.49
CA ASN A 252 1.82 -17.87 -15.03
C ASN A 252 2.66 -17.08 -14.02
N VAL A 253 2.05 -16.17 -13.26
CA VAL A 253 2.74 -15.40 -12.21
C VAL A 253 3.23 -16.32 -11.09
N ILE A 254 2.41 -17.30 -10.66
CA ILE A 254 2.81 -18.31 -9.67
C ILE A 254 4.02 -19.12 -10.17
N ARG A 255 3.99 -19.59 -11.44
CA ARG A 255 5.11 -20.34 -12.04
C ARG A 255 6.39 -19.51 -12.14
N ALA A 256 6.28 -18.21 -12.35
CA ALA A 256 7.41 -17.30 -12.42
C ALA A 256 7.97 -16.90 -11.04
N ASP A 257 7.42 -17.43 -9.94
CA ASP A 257 7.79 -17.15 -8.55
C ASP A 257 7.74 -15.65 -8.18
N ILE A 258 6.84 -14.89 -8.83
CA ILE A 258 6.56 -13.52 -8.43
C ILE A 258 5.51 -13.56 -7.30
N TYR A 259 5.73 -12.77 -6.24
CA TYR A 259 4.72 -12.68 -5.18
C TYR A 259 3.38 -12.20 -5.75
N VAL A 260 2.33 -13.01 -5.58
CA VAL A 260 0.98 -12.71 -6.07
C VAL A 260 0.00 -12.55 -4.93
N ASP A 261 -0.83 -11.50 -5.03
CA ASP A 261 -2.02 -11.24 -4.21
C ASP A 261 -3.22 -11.18 -5.15
N VAL A 262 -4.22 -12.02 -4.95
CA VAL A 262 -5.45 -11.98 -5.75
C VAL A 262 -6.50 -11.18 -5.00
N ASN A 263 -6.95 -10.09 -5.63
CA ASN A 263 -7.90 -9.15 -5.05
C ASN A 263 -9.29 -9.28 -5.69
N THR A 264 -10.33 -9.13 -4.89
CA THR A 264 -11.72 -8.99 -5.38
C THR A 264 -12.39 -7.75 -4.78
N THR A 265 -13.31 -7.14 -5.53
CA THR A 265 -14.17 -6.08 -5.00
C THR A 265 -15.52 -6.70 -4.65
N LEU A 266 -15.80 -6.82 -3.35
CA LEU A 266 -17.06 -7.40 -2.85
C LEU A 266 -18.25 -6.53 -3.27
N ASN A 267 -19.21 -7.16 -3.93
CA ASN A 267 -20.43 -6.52 -4.43
C ASN A 267 -21.57 -7.53 -4.52
N LYS A 268 -22.80 -7.08 -4.73
CA LYS A 268 -23.99 -7.97 -4.72
C LYS A 268 -23.97 -9.10 -5.77
N LEU A 269 -23.10 -9.03 -6.77
CA LEU A 269 -23.01 -10.09 -7.77
C LEU A 269 -22.09 -11.24 -7.34
N ASN A 270 -21.11 -11.00 -6.48
CA ASN A 270 -20.12 -12.00 -6.09
C ASN A 270 -20.13 -12.37 -4.59
N ILE A 271 -20.76 -11.57 -3.75
CA ILE A 271 -20.65 -11.69 -2.28
C ILE A 271 -21.14 -13.04 -1.74
N ASN A 272 -22.15 -13.65 -2.37
CA ASN A 272 -22.70 -14.95 -1.96
C ASN A 272 -21.86 -16.17 -2.40
N TYR A 273 -20.72 -15.92 -3.06
CA TYR A 273 -19.89 -16.98 -3.64
C TYR A 273 -18.45 -16.94 -3.11
N VAL A 274 -18.23 -16.26 -1.99
CA VAL A 274 -16.87 -16.00 -1.46
C VAL A 274 -16.19 -17.27 -0.96
N GLU A 275 -16.91 -18.23 -0.37
CA GLU A 275 -16.33 -19.50 0.05
C GLU A 275 -15.77 -20.28 -1.14
N GLY A 276 -16.58 -20.48 -2.21
CA GLY A 276 -16.14 -21.13 -3.42
C GLY A 276 -14.99 -20.38 -4.12
N PHE A 277 -14.95 -19.06 -3.99
CA PHE A 277 -13.84 -18.24 -4.49
C PHE A 277 -12.52 -18.53 -3.74
N VAL A 278 -12.55 -18.64 -2.41
CA VAL A 278 -11.35 -18.99 -1.62
C VAL A 278 -10.87 -20.38 -1.94
N VAL A 279 -11.77 -21.40 -2.02
CA VAL A 279 -11.44 -22.77 -2.41
C VAL A 279 -10.77 -22.80 -3.77
N PHE A 280 -11.36 -22.14 -4.75
CA PHE A 280 -10.81 -22.06 -6.11
C PHE A 280 -9.41 -21.45 -6.15
N LEU A 281 -9.17 -20.36 -5.40
CA LEU A 281 -7.86 -19.74 -5.33
C LEU A 281 -6.82 -20.65 -4.64
N HIS A 282 -7.22 -21.39 -3.61
CA HIS A 282 -6.36 -22.39 -2.99
C HIS A 282 -5.95 -23.48 -3.98
N GLU A 283 -6.91 -24.02 -4.76
CA GLU A 283 -6.64 -25.02 -5.80
C GLU A 283 -5.72 -24.51 -6.91
N LEU A 284 -5.75 -23.21 -7.21
CA LEU A 284 -4.80 -22.58 -8.12
C LEU A 284 -3.39 -22.39 -7.53
N GLY A 285 -3.20 -22.62 -6.21
CA GLY A 285 -1.93 -22.41 -5.52
C GLY A 285 -1.70 -20.96 -5.04
N VAL A 286 -2.73 -20.13 -5.02
CA VAL A 286 -2.67 -18.76 -4.47
C VAL A 286 -2.53 -18.84 -2.96
N LYS A 287 -1.59 -18.07 -2.39
CA LYS A 287 -1.35 -18.01 -0.94
C LYS A 287 -1.86 -16.73 -0.28
N ASN A 288 -2.09 -15.68 -1.06
CA ASN A 288 -2.52 -14.39 -0.55
C ASN A 288 -3.77 -13.94 -1.28
N ILE A 289 -4.81 -13.64 -0.52
CA ILE A 289 -6.08 -13.12 -0.99
C ILE A 289 -6.31 -11.75 -0.36
N SER A 290 -6.85 -10.84 -1.13
CA SER A 290 -7.34 -9.57 -0.62
C SER A 290 -8.73 -9.24 -1.11
N ALA A 291 -9.43 -8.40 -0.36
CA ALA A 291 -10.72 -7.89 -0.77
C ALA A 291 -10.86 -6.40 -0.48
N ASN A 292 -11.65 -5.75 -1.30
CA ASN A 292 -12.08 -4.36 -1.15
C ASN A 292 -13.61 -4.28 -1.09
N ARG A 293 -14.09 -3.16 -0.58
CA ARG A 293 -15.47 -2.70 -0.84
C ARG A 293 -15.50 -1.78 -2.07
N LEU A 294 -16.69 -1.40 -2.53
CA LEU A 294 -16.85 -0.38 -3.55
C LEU A 294 -16.19 0.94 -3.13
N ILE A 295 -15.43 1.55 -4.03
CA ILE A 295 -14.79 2.84 -3.81
C ILE A 295 -15.72 3.93 -4.35
N TYR A 296 -16.08 4.91 -3.52
CA TYR A 296 -17.02 5.99 -3.88
C TYR A 296 -16.41 6.99 -4.85
N SER A 297 -16.07 6.51 -6.04
CA SER A 297 -15.51 7.29 -7.14
C SER A 297 -15.87 6.67 -8.50
N GLY A 298 -15.85 7.46 -9.55
CA GLY A 298 -16.09 7.00 -10.91
C GLY A 298 -17.44 6.32 -11.13
N LYS A 299 -17.44 5.19 -11.86
CA LYS A 299 -18.66 4.42 -12.15
C LYS A 299 -19.29 3.82 -10.89
N ALA A 300 -18.50 3.48 -9.88
CA ALA A 300 -19.01 2.90 -8.65
C ALA A 300 -20.05 3.80 -7.96
N LEU A 301 -19.90 5.14 -8.05
CA LEU A 301 -20.90 6.08 -7.55
C LEU A 301 -22.26 5.95 -8.25
N GLN A 302 -22.27 5.60 -9.54
CA GLN A 302 -23.48 5.50 -10.34
C GLN A 302 -24.26 4.21 -10.09
N VAL A 303 -23.54 3.15 -9.69
CA VAL A 303 -24.10 1.80 -9.54
C VAL A 303 -24.27 1.37 -8.08
N ARG A 304 -23.80 2.16 -7.13
CA ARG A 304 -23.74 1.79 -5.71
C ARG A 304 -25.09 1.34 -5.13
N GLU A 305 -26.18 1.99 -5.48
CA GLU A 305 -27.50 1.72 -4.91
C GLU A 305 -27.96 0.27 -5.09
N TRP A 306 -27.61 -0.33 -6.24
CA TRP A 306 -27.99 -1.70 -6.53
C TRP A 306 -26.83 -2.70 -6.38
N LEU A 307 -25.59 -2.23 -6.40
CA LEU A 307 -24.39 -3.10 -6.41
C LEU A 307 -23.74 -3.20 -5.03
N GLU A 308 -23.89 -2.20 -4.16
CA GLU A 308 -23.25 -2.20 -2.85
C GLU A 308 -23.98 -3.15 -1.88
N PRO A 309 -23.26 -4.10 -1.25
CA PRO A 309 -23.81 -4.92 -0.18
C PRO A 309 -24.12 -4.08 1.08
N SER A 310 -25.06 -4.53 1.87
CA SER A 310 -25.25 -4.03 3.24
C SER A 310 -24.02 -4.35 4.10
N PHE A 311 -23.90 -3.70 5.26
CA PHE A 311 -22.80 -4.02 6.18
C PHE A 311 -22.92 -5.39 6.80
N ASP A 312 -24.14 -5.92 6.99
CA ASP A 312 -24.36 -7.27 7.49
C ASP A 312 -23.95 -8.31 6.44
N GLU A 313 -24.33 -8.13 5.17
CA GLU A 313 -23.86 -8.98 4.07
C GLU A 313 -22.34 -8.95 3.96
N MET A 314 -21.73 -7.76 4.12
CA MET A 314 -20.28 -7.58 4.06
C MET A 314 -19.59 -8.26 5.25
N ARG A 315 -20.14 -8.16 6.47
CA ARG A 315 -19.63 -8.82 7.68
C ARG A 315 -19.61 -10.33 7.49
N ASN A 316 -20.75 -10.92 7.12
CA ASN A 316 -20.87 -12.35 6.90
C ASN A 316 -19.87 -12.85 5.86
N ALA A 317 -19.78 -12.18 4.71
CA ALA A 317 -18.80 -12.54 3.67
C ALA A 317 -17.35 -12.43 4.13
N LEU A 318 -17.02 -11.45 4.96
CA LEU A 318 -15.66 -11.33 5.53
C LEU A 318 -15.37 -12.44 6.52
N GLU A 319 -16.35 -12.83 7.36
CA GLU A 319 -16.23 -13.96 8.28
C GLU A 319 -16.00 -15.27 7.52
N ASP A 320 -16.77 -15.53 6.44
CA ASP A 320 -16.62 -16.69 5.58
C ASP A 320 -15.22 -16.72 4.91
N ILE A 321 -14.75 -15.59 4.38
CA ILE A 321 -13.40 -15.49 3.78
C ILE A 321 -12.32 -15.75 4.82
N ILE A 322 -12.45 -15.21 6.03
CA ILE A 322 -11.47 -15.38 7.12
C ILE A 322 -11.41 -16.85 7.52
N GLU A 323 -12.56 -17.47 7.76
CA GLU A 323 -12.65 -18.88 8.15
C GLU A 323 -12.03 -19.79 7.11
N LYS A 324 -12.45 -19.66 5.84
CA LYS A 324 -11.92 -20.47 4.74
C LYS A 324 -10.45 -20.20 4.48
N SER A 325 -9.99 -18.97 4.54
CA SER A 325 -8.56 -18.66 4.38
C SER A 325 -7.73 -19.30 5.49
N HIS A 326 -8.23 -19.32 6.73
CA HIS A 326 -7.57 -19.98 7.85
C HIS A 326 -7.54 -21.52 7.66
N GLU A 327 -8.66 -22.11 7.23
CA GLU A 327 -8.76 -23.56 6.93
C GLU A 327 -7.70 -24.01 5.93
N TYR A 328 -7.46 -23.21 4.88
CA TYR A 328 -6.49 -23.52 3.81
C TYR A 328 -5.08 -22.94 4.05
N GLY A 329 -4.82 -22.34 5.21
CA GLY A 329 -3.51 -21.72 5.51
C GLY A 329 -3.15 -20.55 4.59
N MET A 330 -4.15 -19.86 4.05
CA MET A 330 -3.98 -18.70 3.18
C MET A 330 -3.99 -17.40 4.00
N LYS A 331 -3.31 -16.39 3.51
CA LYS A 331 -3.33 -15.07 4.12
C LYS A 331 -4.42 -14.21 3.51
N PHE A 332 -5.34 -13.73 4.33
CA PHE A 332 -6.35 -12.76 3.91
C PHE A 332 -5.97 -11.34 4.32
N THR A 333 -6.22 -10.37 3.44
CA THR A 333 -6.03 -8.93 3.70
C THR A 333 -7.27 -8.14 3.26
N TRP A 334 -7.90 -7.47 4.21
CA TRP A 334 -8.96 -6.51 3.91
C TRP A 334 -8.34 -5.14 3.60
N TYR A 335 -8.64 -4.55 2.45
CA TYR A 335 -8.19 -3.20 2.08
C TYR A 335 -9.29 -2.13 2.21
N GLY A 336 -10.53 -2.54 2.46
CA GLY A 336 -11.65 -1.62 2.61
C GLY A 336 -11.48 -0.69 3.81
N VAL A 337 -11.61 0.61 3.58
CA VAL A 337 -11.70 1.59 4.65
C VAL A 337 -13.17 1.75 5.01
N THR A 338 -13.52 1.40 6.25
CA THR A 338 -14.89 1.47 6.78
C THR A 338 -14.95 2.40 7.98
N ARG A 339 -16.12 2.94 8.27
CA ARG A 339 -16.41 3.58 9.55
C ARG A 339 -16.63 2.48 10.58
N TYR A 340 -15.89 2.48 11.69
CA TYR A 340 -15.95 1.39 12.69
C TYR A 340 -17.30 1.28 13.38
N CYS A 341 -18.09 2.36 13.42
CA CYS A 341 -19.47 2.33 13.86
C CYS A 341 -20.43 1.57 12.93
N GLU A 342 -20.00 1.22 11.70
CA GLU A 342 -20.79 0.49 10.71
C GLU A 342 -20.23 -0.91 10.46
N LEU A 343 -18.91 -1.02 10.29
CA LEU A 343 -18.19 -2.28 10.15
C LEU A 343 -16.80 -2.13 10.76
N ASN A 344 -16.61 -2.69 11.97
CA ASN A 344 -15.37 -2.59 12.71
C ASN A 344 -14.40 -3.74 12.32
N PRO A 345 -13.31 -3.46 11.59
CA PRO A 345 -12.38 -4.50 11.18
C PRO A 345 -11.59 -5.10 12.35
N LEU A 346 -11.51 -4.41 13.51
CA LEU A 346 -10.85 -4.95 14.70
C LEU A 346 -11.63 -6.12 15.30
N GLU A 347 -12.97 -6.06 15.29
CA GLU A 347 -13.83 -7.14 15.77
C GLU A 347 -13.69 -8.41 14.93
N LEU A 348 -13.36 -8.26 13.65
CA LEU A 348 -13.13 -9.36 12.72
C LEU A 348 -11.66 -9.83 12.69
N GLY A 349 -10.78 -9.31 13.56
CA GLY A 349 -9.36 -9.66 13.55
C GLY A 349 -8.57 -9.14 12.33
N LEU A 350 -9.16 -8.27 11.53
CA LEU A 350 -8.56 -7.75 10.28
C LEU A 350 -7.53 -6.64 10.51
N GLY A 351 -7.32 -6.23 11.77
CA GLY A 351 -6.38 -5.18 12.15
C GLY A 351 -6.89 -3.77 11.80
N LEU A 352 -6.01 -2.79 12.02
CA LEU A 352 -6.33 -1.38 11.81
C LEU A 352 -6.53 -1.06 10.32
N LYS A 353 -7.64 -0.39 9.98
CA LYS A 353 -7.98 0.07 8.63
C LYS A 353 -8.43 1.52 8.67
N PHE A 354 -7.63 2.40 8.13
CA PHE A 354 -7.90 3.85 8.09
C PHE A 354 -7.47 4.42 6.75
N CYS A 355 -7.94 5.64 6.44
CA CYS A 355 -7.57 6.31 5.19
C CYS A 355 -6.07 6.63 5.17
N SER A 356 -5.37 6.11 4.15
CA SER A 356 -3.94 6.29 3.93
C SER A 356 -3.58 7.48 3.04
N ALA A 357 -4.57 8.13 2.46
CA ALA A 357 -4.38 9.26 1.52
C ALA A 357 -3.55 10.39 2.14
N CYS A 358 -2.65 10.95 1.37
CA CYS A 358 -1.74 12.05 1.79
C CYS A 358 -0.85 11.74 3.03
N SER A 359 -0.78 10.48 3.47
CA SER A 359 0.06 10.07 4.59
C SER A 359 0.92 8.85 4.24
N ILE A 360 0.31 7.72 3.98
CA ILE A 360 0.99 6.49 3.57
C ILE A 360 1.07 6.41 2.05
N THR A 361 0.05 6.93 1.35
CA THR A 361 -0.04 6.87 -0.12
C THR A 361 -0.28 8.24 -0.74
N LEU A 362 0.20 8.38 -1.97
CA LEU A 362 -0.20 9.36 -2.97
C LEU A 362 -0.39 8.64 -4.31
N ALA A 363 -1.01 9.28 -5.28
CA ALA A 363 -1.05 8.78 -6.65
C ALA A 363 -0.61 9.84 -7.65
N ILE A 364 -0.09 9.39 -8.80
CA ILE A 364 0.31 10.25 -9.91
C ILE A 364 -0.43 9.81 -11.15
N GLU A 365 -1.12 10.74 -11.77
CA GLU A 365 -1.88 10.54 -12.99
C GLU A 365 -0.97 10.49 -14.23
N PRO A 366 -1.47 10.00 -15.39
CA PRO A 366 -0.68 9.90 -16.62
C PRO A 366 -0.06 11.22 -17.10
N ASP A 367 -0.61 12.37 -16.72
CA ASP A 367 -0.10 13.73 -17.05
C ASP A 367 0.79 14.34 -15.95
N GLY A 368 1.10 13.59 -14.91
CA GLY A 368 1.92 14.04 -13.79
C GLY A 368 1.16 14.81 -12.70
N ALA A 369 -0.16 14.93 -12.77
CA ALA A 369 -0.95 15.47 -11.68
C ALA A 369 -0.85 14.53 -10.45
N VAL A 370 -0.71 15.09 -9.25
CA VAL A 370 -0.61 14.33 -8.00
C VAL A 370 -1.95 14.36 -7.29
N LEU A 371 -2.43 13.18 -6.91
CA LEU A 371 -3.69 12.97 -6.20
C LEU A 371 -3.45 12.50 -4.76
N PRO A 372 -4.37 12.77 -3.82
CA PRO A 372 -4.31 12.25 -2.44
C PRO A 372 -4.22 10.72 -2.35
N CYS A 373 -4.94 10.02 -3.23
CA CYS A 373 -4.87 8.58 -3.49
C CYS A 373 -5.37 8.31 -4.91
N GLN A 374 -5.22 7.08 -5.41
CA GLN A 374 -5.60 6.68 -6.77
C GLN A 374 -7.09 6.87 -7.13
N SER A 375 -7.94 7.13 -6.13
CA SER A 375 -9.40 7.27 -6.32
C SER A 375 -9.92 8.68 -6.03
N TYR A 376 -9.09 9.58 -5.51
CA TYR A 376 -9.48 10.93 -5.13
C TYR A 376 -9.05 11.94 -6.19
N TYR A 377 -9.87 12.17 -7.20
CA TYR A 377 -9.57 12.96 -8.41
C TYR A 377 -9.59 14.49 -8.21
N HIS A 378 -8.93 14.96 -7.13
CA HIS A 378 -8.67 16.38 -6.88
C HIS A 378 -7.16 16.60 -6.77
N PRO A 379 -6.50 17.11 -7.81
CA PRO A 379 -5.05 17.27 -7.83
C PRO A 379 -4.55 18.22 -6.73
N VAL A 380 -3.48 17.82 -6.06
CA VAL A 380 -2.76 18.61 -5.05
C VAL A 380 -1.50 19.29 -5.59
N GLY A 381 -1.22 19.09 -6.87
CA GLY A 381 -0.10 19.68 -7.61
C GLY A 381 0.29 18.81 -8.80
N ASN A 382 1.43 19.12 -9.42
CA ASN A 382 2.01 18.33 -10.50
C ASN A 382 3.44 17.95 -10.15
N ILE A 383 3.77 16.66 -10.25
CA ILE A 383 5.06 16.13 -9.78
C ILE A 383 6.26 16.71 -10.53
N LEU A 384 6.13 17.09 -11.79
CA LEU A 384 7.21 17.65 -12.60
C LEU A 384 7.33 19.17 -12.49
N LYS A 385 6.23 19.88 -12.15
CA LYS A 385 6.15 21.34 -12.17
C LYS A 385 6.31 21.97 -10.80
N ASP A 386 5.76 21.34 -9.76
CA ASP A 386 5.72 21.90 -8.41
C ASP A 386 6.87 21.38 -7.54
N LYS A 387 7.29 22.17 -6.55
CA LYS A 387 8.19 21.71 -5.48
C LYS A 387 7.49 20.66 -4.60
N TRP A 388 8.24 19.68 -4.07
CA TRP A 388 7.68 18.62 -3.24
C TRP A 388 6.95 19.15 -2.01
N ASP A 389 7.53 20.09 -1.28
CA ASP A 389 6.92 20.67 -0.07
C ASP A 389 5.53 21.29 -0.37
N LYS A 390 5.33 21.92 -1.56
CA LYS A 390 4.03 22.46 -1.99
C LYS A 390 3.00 21.34 -2.20
N ILE A 391 3.41 20.22 -2.78
CA ILE A 391 2.55 19.06 -3.00
C ILE A 391 2.20 18.41 -1.66
N TRP A 392 3.23 18.09 -0.86
CA TRP A 392 3.07 17.34 0.38
C TRP A 392 2.29 18.11 1.45
N HIS A 393 2.48 19.42 1.53
CA HIS A 393 1.80 20.32 2.46
C HIS A 393 0.66 21.12 1.81
N SER A 394 0.08 20.62 0.71
CA SER A 394 -1.11 21.22 0.12
C SER A 394 -2.27 21.24 1.12
N GLU A 395 -3.17 22.23 1.00
CA GLU A 395 -4.31 22.40 1.89
C GLU A 395 -5.17 21.14 1.99
N LEU A 396 -5.42 20.49 0.85
CA LEU A 396 -6.21 19.25 0.80
C LEU A 396 -5.50 18.11 1.56
N CYS A 397 -4.17 17.93 1.36
CA CYS A 397 -3.42 16.90 2.08
C CYS A 397 -3.40 17.15 3.59
N GLU A 398 -3.21 18.42 4.01
CA GLU A 398 -3.28 18.79 5.43
C GLU A 398 -4.67 18.55 6.01
N SER A 399 -5.72 18.88 5.25
CA SER A 399 -7.11 18.64 5.66
C SER A 399 -7.39 17.15 5.87
N ILE A 400 -6.91 16.29 4.95
CA ILE A 400 -7.09 14.83 5.04
C ILE A 400 -6.30 14.28 6.24
N ARG A 401 -5.03 14.64 6.42
CA ARG A 401 -4.22 14.21 7.57
C ARG A 401 -4.84 14.61 8.90
N LYS A 402 -5.40 15.82 8.99
CA LYS A 402 -6.12 16.34 10.17
C LYS A 402 -7.55 15.83 10.28
N ARG A 403 -7.98 14.93 9.36
CA ARG A 403 -9.31 14.29 9.37
C ARG A 403 -10.47 15.28 9.41
N LYS A 404 -10.32 16.45 8.76
CA LYS A 404 -11.37 17.50 8.72
C LYS A 404 -12.64 17.08 8.00
N TYR A 405 -12.62 15.96 7.29
CA TYR A 405 -13.77 15.34 6.64
C TYR A 405 -14.65 14.51 7.57
N ALA A 406 -14.15 14.17 8.76
CA ALA A 406 -14.88 13.36 9.74
C ALA A 406 -16.00 14.19 10.40
N ASP A 407 -17.08 13.49 10.75
CA ASP A 407 -18.16 14.12 11.52
C ASP A 407 -17.64 14.63 12.88
N PRO A 408 -18.08 15.80 13.35
CA PRO A 408 -17.68 16.32 14.66
C PRO A 408 -17.89 15.34 15.82
N LEU A 409 -18.94 14.52 15.79
CA LEU A 409 -19.21 13.49 16.79
C LEU A 409 -18.12 12.41 16.85
N CYS A 410 -17.40 12.17 15.76
CA CYS A 410 -16.28 11.23 15.74
C CYS A 410 -15.20 11.57 16.78
N SER A 411 -15.03 12.85 17.11
CA SER A 411 -14.03 13.29 18.10
C SER A 411 -14.30 12.73 19.52
N LYS A 412 -15.56 12.34 19.80
CA LYS A 412 -15.98 11.72 21.09
C LYS A 412 -16.00 10.18 21.03
N CYS A 413 -15.73 9.60 19.87
CA CYS A 413 -15.75 8.15 19.67
C CYS A 413 -14.42 7.51 20.14
N PRO A 414 -14.46 6.43 20.96
CA PRO A 414 -13.25 5.76 21.45
C PRO A 414 -12.40 5.15 20.32
N TYR A 415 -13.00 4.86 19.18
CA TYR A 415 -12.30 4.33 18.01
C TYR A 415 -11.73 5.40 17.08
N TYR A 416 -11.89 6.69 17.38
CA TYR A 416 -11.50 7.76 16.44
C TYR A 416 -10.01 7.76 16.08
N SER A 417 -9.12 7.50 17.03
CA SER A 417 -7.68 7.38 16.76
C SER A 417 -7.36 6.30 15.73
N SER A 418 -8.07 5.18 15.76
CA SER A 418 -7.87 4.02 14.89
C SER A 418 -8.65 4.11 13.57
N CYS A 419 -9.92 4.54 13.64
CA CYS A 419 -10.82 4.63 12.49
C CYS A 419 -10.54 5.87 11.61
N GLY A 420 -10.32 7.02 12.24
CA GLY A 420 -10.11 8.29 11.56
C GLY A 420 -11.32 8.85 10.82
N GLY A 421 -12.54 8.33 11.08
CA GLY A 421 -13.77 8.77 10.41
C GLY A 421 -14.02 8.13 9.05
N GLY A 422 -13.30 7.05 8.70
CA GLY A 422 -13.52 6.32 7.44
C GLY A 422 -12.84 6.95 6.22
N CYS A 423 -13.46 6.81 5.05
CA CYS A 423 -12.96 7.34 3.79
C CYS A 423 -13.51 8.74 3.50
N PRO A 424 -12.69 9.75 3.15
CA PRO A 424 -13.18 11.09 2.81
C PRO A 424 -14.09 11.12 1.58
N LEU A 425 -13.95 10.18 0.65
CA LEU A 425 -14.87 10.07 -0.51
C LEU A 425 -16.25 9.61 -0.08
N GLU A 426 -16.33 8.73 0.90
CA GLU A 426 -17.61 8.25 1.44
C GLU A 426 -18.35 9.35 2.19
N SER A 427 -17.64 10.17 2.97
CA SER A 427 -18.25 11.26 3.72
C SER A 427 -18.86 12.37 2.84
N GLN A 428 -18.44 12.46 1.58
CA GLN A 428 -19.02 13.39 0.60
C GLN A 428 -20.39 12.94 0.07
N VAL A 429 -20.70 11.66 0.10
CA VAL A 429 -21.87 11.08 -0.58
C VAL A 429 -22.81 10.30 0.36
N ARG A 430 -22.39 10.06 1.58
CA ARG A 430 -23.15 9.31 2.58
C ARG A 430 -23.02 9.96 3.95
N PRO A 431 -24.15 10.32 4.60
CA PRO A 431 -24.13 10.85 5.97
C PRO A 431 -23.52 9.84 6.95
N TYR A 432 -23.05 10.33 8.08
CA TYR A 432 -22.63 9.47 9.18
C TYR A 432 -23.87 8.94 9.91
N ASN A 433 -23.85 7.65 10.25
CA ASN A 433 -24.81 7.02 11.15
C ASN A 433 -24.04 6.55 12.38
N ILE A 434 -23.78 7.46 13.31
CA ILE A 434 -23.00 7.18 14.52
C ILE A 434 -24.00 6.79 15.63
N PRO A 435 -23.94 5.56 16.15
CA PRO A 435 -24.76 5.15 17.29
C PRO A 435 -24.47 6.04 18.51
N LEU A 436 -25.51 6.59 19.13
CA LEU A 436 -25.36 7.50 20.28
C LEU A 436 -24.66 6.82 21.47
N GLU A 437 -24.80 5.50 21.59
CA GLU A 437 -24.15 4.69 22.61
C GLU A 437 -22.62 4.75 22.53
N LEU A 438 -22.07 4.93 21.33
CA LEU A 438 -20.61 5.06 21.11
C LEU A 438 -20.06 6.43 21.51
N VAL A 439 -20.90 7.46 21.60
CA VAL A 439 -20.48 8.84 21.92
C VAL A 439 -20.91 9.31 23.30
N SER A 440 -21.71 8.54 24.01
CA SER A 440 -22.25 8.89 25.34
C SER A 440 -21.45 8.29 26.52
N ILE A 441 -20.26 7.77 26.32
CA ILE A 441 -19.39 7.24 27.38
C ILE A 441 -18.55 8.37 28.01
N GLU A 442 -19.19 9.48 28.35
CA GLU A 442 -18.69 10.43 29.36
C GLU A 442 -19.78 10.61 30.41
N LYS A 443 -19.75 9.77 31.42
CA LYS A 443 -20.25 10.07 32.76
C LYS A 443 -19.22 9.74 33.80
#